data_1b30e9c9b93f0714ece3871db683f301
#
_entry.id   1b30e9c9b93f0714ece3871db683f301
#
_cell.length_a   1.000
_cell.length_b   1.000
_cell.length_c   1.000
_cell.angle_alpha   90.00
_cell.angle_beta   90.00
_cell.angle_gamma   90.00
#
_symmetry.space_group_name_H-M   'P 1'
#
loop_
_entity.id
_entity.type
_entity.pdbx_description
1 polymer ?
#
loop_
_entity_poly.entity_id
_entity_poly.type
_entity_poly.pdbx_seq_one_letter_code
_entity_poly.pdbx_strand_id
1 'polypeptide(L)'
;EVYDMYPDLKVVFSASSLLNILNADADLSRRCIPYEMQGLSFREFLLFYKQLDLPICTLEEVLTSPGNICSEVNKVCRPLPLFREYLQYGYYPFYLKNQIDYYTSIEQVVNFIVETELPQLCGIDVGNVRKIKALLGILASSVPFEVDISKLAATIGIHRNTVIEYLNSLEKAKLLH
;
A
#
# COMPACT_ATOMS: atom_id res chain seq x y z
N GLU A 1 0.15 -24.18 -18.56
CA GLU A 1 0.50 -24.73 -19.90
C GLU A 1 1.91 -24.30 -20.34
N VAL A 2 2.25 -23.01 -20.45
CA VAL A 2 3.58 -22.56 -20.90
C VAL A 2 4.69 -23.10 -20.01
N TYR A 3 4.53 -23.02 -18.70
CA TYR A 3 5.47 -23.52 -17.70
C TYR A 3 5.70 -25.06 -17.83
N ASP A 4 4.65 -25.81 -18.11
CA ASP A 4 4.73 -27.27 -18.23
C ASP A 4 5.37 -27.71 -19.55
N MET A 5 5.22 -26.89 -20.60
CA MET A 5 5.77 -27.17 -21.94
C MET A 5 7.24 -26.75 -22.06
N TYR A 6 7.67 -25.76 -21.29
CA TYR A 6 9.02 -25.17 -21.37
C TYR A 6 9.63 -25.03 -19.97
N PRO A 7 10.16 -26.10 -19.35
CA PRO A 7 10.61 -26.10 -17.95
C PRO A 7 11.83 -25.18 -17.71
N ASP A 8 12.60 -24.85 -18.73
CA ASP A 8 13.74 -23.93 -18.63
C ASP A 8 13.35 -22.45 -18.76
N LEU A 9 12.09 -22.18 -19.11
CA LEU A 9 11.62 -20.82 -19.28
C LEU A 9 11.27 -20.19 -17.92
N LYS A 10 12.00 -19.13 -17.59
CA LYS A 10 11.69 -18.30 -16.43
C LYS A 10 10.66 -17.23 -16.81
N VAL A 11 9.49 -17.29 -16.22
CA VAL A 11 8.39 -16.35 -16.48
C VAL A 11 8.21 -15.46 -15.28
N VAL A 12 8.20 -14.14 -15.52
CA VAL A 12 7.79 -13.13 -14.53
C VAL A 12 6.57 -12.42 -15.09
N PHE A 13 5.52 -12.34 -14.30
CA PHE A 13 4.33 -11.58 -14.66
C PHE A 13 3.92 -10.68 -13.50
N SER A 14 3.26 -9.59 -13.82
CA SER A 14 2.70 -8.68 -12.84
C SER A 14 1.21 -8.53 -13.09
N ALA A 15 0.45 -8.30 -12.05
CA ALA A 15 -0.97 -7.97 -12.14
C ALA A 15 -1.28 -6.80 -11.21
N SER A 16 -2.22 -5.97 -11.64
CA SER A 16 -2.68 -4.81 -10.87
C SER A 16 -3.65 -5.19 -9.75
N SER A 17 -4.33 -6.32 -9.86
CA SER A 17 -5.27 -6.82 -8.87
C SER A 17 -4.71 -8.04 -8.14
N LEU A 18 -4.31 -7.83 -6.90
CA LEU A 18 -3.87 -8.90 -6.00
C LEU A 18 -4.99 -9.93 -5.77
N LEU A 19 -6.23 -9.47 -5.68
CA LEU A 19 -7.39 -10.33 -5.44
C LEU A 19 -7.62 -11.32 -6.59
N ASN A 20 -7.39 -10.92 -7.84
CA ASN A 20 -7.46 -11.82 -8.98
C ASN A 20 -6.39 -12.91 -8.94
N ILE A 21 -5.19 -12.59 -8.49
CA ILE A 21 -4.10 -13.55 -8.31
C ILE A 21 -4.45 -14.53 -7.18
N LEU A 22 -4.93 -14.04 -6.05
CA LEU A 22 -5.30 -14.86 -4.89
C LEU A 22 -6.47 -15.80 -5.18
N ASN A 23 -7.43 -15.38 -5.99
CA ASN A 23 -8.56 -16.22 -6.39
C ASN A 23 -8.19 -17.27 -7.46
N ALA A 24 -7.11 -17.07 -8.21
CA ALA A 24 -6.54 -18.03 -9.15
C ALA A 24 -5.64 -19.10 -8.47
N ASP A 25 -5.58 -19.10 -7.14
CA ASP A 25 -4.57 -19.76 -6.31
C ASP A 25 -4.47 -21.29 -6.45
N ALA A 26 -5.52 -21.98 -6.86
CA ALA A 26 -5.48 -23.44 -6.91
C ALA A 26 -4.47 -24.00 -7.93
N ASP A 27 -4.25 -23.27 -9.04
CA ASP A 27 -3.33 -23.71 -10.11
C ASP A 27 -1.97 -23.01 -10.06
N LEU A 28 -1.92 -21.77 -9.58
CA LEU A 28 -0.68 -20.98 -9.52
C LEU A 28 0.15 -21.23 -8.26
N SER A 29 -0.45 -21.64 -7.15
CA SER A 29 0.23 -21.79 -5.85
C SER A 29 1.41 -22.77 -5.86
N ARG A 30 1.40 -23.73 -6.80
CA ARG A 30 2.49 -24.72 -6.96
C ARG A 30 3.51 -24.34 -8.02
N ARG A 31 3.28 -23.28 -8.80
CA ARG A 31 4.02 -22.93 -10.01
C ARG A 31 4.64 -21.55 -10.00
N CYS A 32 4.24 -20.69 -9.08
CA CYS A 32 4.81 -19.36 -8.94
C CYS A 32 5.12 -19.02 -7.48
N ILE A 33 6.08 -18.14 -7.31
CA ILE A 33 6.39 -17.53 -6.02
C ILE A 33 5.81 -16.12 -6.06
N PRO A 34 4.77 -15.83 -5.27
CA PRO A 34 4.21 -14.49 -5.21
C PRO A 34 5.22 -13.54 -4.54
N TYR A 35 5.46 -12.40 -5.16
CA TYR A 35 6.25 -11.33 -4.60
C TYR A 35 5.40 -10.06 -4.53
N GLU A 36 5.18 -9.56 -3.32
CA GLU A 36 4.46 -8.31 -3.12
C GLU A 36 5.41 -7.13 -3.19
N MET A 37 5.21 -6.26 -4.18
CA MET A 37 5.97 -5.04 -4.32
C MET A 37 5.36 -3.96 -3.43
N GLN A 38 6.07 -3.58 -2.39
CA GLN A 38 5.69 -2.48 -1.50
C GLN A 38 5.88 -1.12 -2.19
N GLY A 39 5.27 -0.07 -1.64
CA GLY A 39 5.56 1.29 -2.05
C GLY A 39 7.00 1.69 -1.73
N LEU A 40 7.43 2.83 -2.24
CA LEU A 40 8.79 3.33 -2.03
C LEU A 40 9.06 3.58 -0.55
N SER A 41 10.19 3.11 -0.06
CA SER A 41 10.76 3.55 1.21
C SER A 41 11.25 5.00 1.10
N PHE A 42 11.44 5.66 2.24
CA PHE A 42 12.00 7.02 2.25
C PHE A 42 13.38 7.10 1.56
N ARG A 43 14.21 6.06 1.71
CA ARG A 43 15.50 5.96 1.03
C ARG A 43 15.34 5.89 -0.50
N GLU A 44 14.45 5.05 -0.99
CA GLU A 44 14.15 4.95 -2.42
C GLU A 44 13.54 6.24 -2.95
N PHE A 45 12.66 6.89 -2.19
CA PHE A 45 12.15 8.21 -2.52
C PHE A 45 13.28 9.22 -2.70
N LEU A 46 14.25 9.27 -1.80
CA LEU A 46 15.41 10.16 -1.91
C LEU A 46 16.24 9.85 -3.15
N LEU A 47 16.47 8.57 -3.43
CA LEU A 47 17.21 8.14 -4.60
C LEU A 47 16.49 8.52 -5.89
N PHE A 48 15.21 8.16 -6.03
CA PHE A 48 14.45 8.35 -7.27
C PHE A 48 14.05 9.81 -7.52
N TYR A 49 13.61 10.52 -6.48
CA TYR A 49 13.07 11.88 -6.66
C TYR A 49 14.08 12.98 -6.47
N LYS A 50 15.07 12.77 -5.62
CA LYS A 50 16.07 13.80 -5.27
C LYS A 50 17.46 13.46 -5.79
N GLN A 51 17.64 12.28 -6.37
CA GLN A 51 18.96 11.77 -6.82
C GLN A 51 19.99 11.77 -5.69
N LEU A 52 19.50 11.53 -4.45
CA LEU A 52 20.32 11.47 -3.25
C LEU A 52 20.52 10.01 -2.86
N ASP A 53 21.73 9.52 -3.00
CA ASP A 53 22.13 8.20 -2.49
C ASP A 53 22.76 8.35 -1.11
N LEU A 54 22.07 7.83 -0.09
CA LEU A 54 22.55 7.88 1.29
C LEU A 54 23.31 6.58 1.62
N PRO A 55 24.33 6.65 2.51
CA PRO A 55 25.07 5.46 2.92
C PRO A 55 24.14 4.42 3.57
N ILE A 56 24.44 3.14 3.33
CA ILE A 56 23.75 2.04 4.01
C ILE A 56 24.44 1.83 5.35
N CYS A 57 23.66 1.88 6.43
CA CYS A 57 24.12 1.65 7.78
C CYS A 57 23.50 0.37 8.34
N THR A 58 24.29 -0.39 9.08
CA THR A 58 23.81 -1.52 9.85
C THR A 58 23.07 -1.05 11.11
N LEU A 59 22.23 -1.91 11.68
CA LEU A 59 21.58 -1.61 12.95
C LEU A 59 22.61 -1.33 14.07
N GLU A 60 23.71 -2.08 14.09
CA GLU A 60 24.80 -1.88 15.06
C GLU A 60 25.42 -0.49 14.95
N GLU A 61 25.73 -0.03 13.72
CA GLU A 61 26.26 1.32 13.48
C GLU A 61 25.27 2.41 13.93
N VAL A 62 23.97 2.21 13.65
CA VAL A 62 22.93 3.15 14.09
C VAL A 62 22.86 3.24 15.63
N LEU A 63 23.01 2.14 16.32
CA LEU A 63 22.96 2.08 17.78
C LEU A 63 24.25 2.58 18.47
N THR A 64 25.41 2.29 17.89
CA THR A 64 26.72 2.62 18.50
C THR A 64 27.24 4.00 18.12
N SER A 65 26.91 4.50 16.92
CA SER A 65 27.48 5.74 16.38
C SER A 65 26.44 6.65 15.70
N PRO A 66 25.27 6.91 16.32
CA PRO A 66 24.20 7.68 15.68
C PRO A 66 24.63 9.11 15.27
N GLY A 67 25.50 9.74 16.05
CA GLY A 67 25.99 11.08 15.77
C GLY A 67 26.80 11.19 14.49
N ASN A 68 27.61 10.18 14.17
CA ASN A 68 28.38 10.13 12.94
C ASN A 68 27.47 9.98 11.73
N ILE A 69 26.48 9.08 11.82
CA ILE A 69 25.51 8.86 10.75
C ILE A 69 24.68 10.13 10.50
N CYS A 70 24.18 10.76 11.57
CA CYS A 70 23.46 12.03 11.46
C CYS A 70 24.33 13.13 10.80
N SER A 71 25.61 13.21 11.14
CA SER A 71 26.54 14.15 10.54
C SER A 71 26.73 13.90 9.05
N GLU A 72 26.93 12.64 8.65
CA GLU A 72 27.08 12.26 7.24
C GLU A 72 25.81 12.58 6.42
N VAL A 73 24.65 12.19 6.93
CA VAL A 73 23.37 12.48 6.26
C VAL A 73 23.14 13.99 6.13
N ASN A 74 23.41 14.76 7.17
CA ASN A 74 23.22 16.23 7.17
C ASN A 74 24.19 16.98 6.23
N LYS A 75 25.33 16.36 5.86
CA LYS A 75 26.21 16.93 4.82
C LYS A 75 25.57 16.82 3.41
N VAL A 76 24.76 15.78 3.20
CA VAL A 76 24.14 15.46 1.90
C VAL A 76 22.79 16.16 1.75
N CYS A 77 21.97 16.14 2.80
CA CYS A 77 20.61 16.68 2.73
C CYS A 77 20.09 17.11 4.10
N ARG A 78 18.95 17.80 4.09
CA ARG A 78 18.15 18.05 5.29
C ARG A 78 17.01 17.03 5.37
N PRO A 79 17.12 15.94 6.15
CA PRO A 79 16.20 14.82 6.07
C PRO A 79 14.77 15.15 6.51
N LEU A 80 14.56 16.00 7.53
CA LEU A 80 13.23 16.25 8.07
C LEU A 80 12.26 16.93 7.09
N PRO A 81 12.63 18.00 6.35
CA PRO A 81 11.77 18.55 5.30
C PRO A 81 11.47 17.54 4.19
N LEU A 82 12.47 16.75 3.77
CA LEU A 82 12.30 15.71 2.75
C LEU A 82 11.42 14.56 3.23
N PHE A 83 11.51 14.21 4.52
CA PHE A 83 10.64 13.20 5.11
C PHE A 83 9.17 13.67 5.16
N ARG A 84 8.92 14.94 5.42
CA ARG A 84 7.56 15.52 5.33
C ARG A 84 7.01 15.42 3.92
N GLU A 85 7.83 15.73 2.91
CA GLU A 85 7.45 15.59 1.50
C GLU A 85 7.17 14.12 1.16
N TYR A 86 8.01 13.19 1.63
CA TYR A 86 7.80 11.77 1.48
C TYR A 86 6.47 11.30 2.07
N LEU A 87 6.13 11.73 3.28
CA LEU A 87 4.85 11.37 3.92
C LEU A 87 3.63 11.86 3.13
N GLN A 88 3.78 12.93 2.37
CA GLN A 88 2.71 13.45 1.53
C GLN A 88 2.61 12.76 0.17
N TYR A 89 3.74 12.46 -0.47
CA TYR A 89 3.78 12.10 -1.88
C TYR A 89 4.67 10.91 -2.20
N GLY A 90 5.52 10.48 -1.28
CA GLY A 90 6.67 9.64 -1.60
C GLY A 90 6.39 8.15 -1.75
N TYR A 91 5.25 7.66 -1.26
CA TYR A 91 4.99 6.23 -1.23
C TYR A 91 4.74 5.62 -2.61
N TYR A 92 4.01 6.32 -3.49
CA TYR A 92 3.66 5.81 -4.81
C TYR A 92 4.53 6.40 -5.91
N PRO A 93 5.13 5.57 -6.79
CA PRO A 93 6.04 6.03 -7.85
C PRO A 93 5.40 6.96 -8.88
N PHE A 94 4.09 6.96 -9.03
CA PHE A 94 3.43 7.80 -10.04
C PHE A 94 3.46 9.32 -9.75
N TYR A 95 3.86 9.73 -8.54
CA TYR A 95 4.21 11.12 -8.27
C TYR A 95 5.30 11.67 -9.21
N LEU A 96 6.23 10.81 -9.67
CA LEU A 96 7.23 11.18 -10.69
C LEU A 96 6.62 11.62 -12.02
N LYS A 97 5.49 11.03 -12.39
CA LYS A 97 4.86 11.29 -13.69
C LYS A 97 4.01 12.56 -13.68
N ASN A 98 3.30 12.81 -12.60
CA ASN A 98 2.38 13.93 -12.51
C ASN A 98 2.18 14.38 -11.06
N GLN A 99 2.89 15.42 -10.67
CA GLN A 99 2.80 15.98 -9.32
C GLN A 99 1.47 16.73 -9.10
N ILE A 100 0.92 17.32 -10.16
CA ILE A 100 -0.28 18.15 -10.06
C ILE A 100 -1.51 17.28 -9.76
N ASP A 101 -1.62 16.13 -10.44
CA ASP A 101 -2.79 15.26 -10.34
C ASP A 101 -2.55 14.04 -9.41
N TYR A 102 -1.53 14.09 -8.55
CA TYR A 102 -1.17 12.98 -7.68
C TYR A 102 -2.34 12.48 -6.82
N TYR A 103 -3.01 13.40 -6.11
CA TYR A 103 -4.15 13.05 -5.27
C TYR A 103 -5.36 12.57 -6.07
N THR A 104 -5.61 13.17 -7.23
CA THR A 104 -6.65 12.70 -8.15
C THR A 104 -6.38 11.28 -8.62
N SER A 105 -5.11 10.97 -8.90
CA SER A 105 -4.71 9.61 -9.29
C SER A 105 -4.91 8.59 -8.16
N ILE A 106 -4.55 8.95 -6.91
CA ILE A 106 -4.83 8.10 -5.74
C ILE A 106 -6.33 7.88 -5.58
N GLU A 107 -7.11 8.94 -5.64
CA GLU A 107 -8.56 8.87 -5.50
C GLU A 107 -9.18 7.95 -6.56
N GLN A 108 -8.74 8.05 -7.81
CA GLN A 108 -9.19 7.17 -8.88
C GLN A 108 -8.86 5.70 -8.61
N VAL A 109 -7.64 5.40 -8.13
CA VAL A 109 -7.24 4.04 -7.77
C VAL A 109 -8.09 3.50 -6.61
N VAL A 110 -8.27 4.27 -5.55
CA VAL A 110 -9.09 3.88 -4.39
C VAL A 110 -10.54 3.65 -4.82
N ASN A 111 -11.10 4.56 -5.62
CA ASN A 111 -12.45 4.43 -6.14
C ASN A 111 -12.60 3.17 -7.02
N PHE A 112 -11.66 2.90 -7.91
CA PHE A 112 -11.66 1.70 -8.74
C PHE A 112 -11.65 0.41 -7.91
N ILE A 113 -10.79 0.34 -6.90
CA ILE A 113 -10.73 -0.81 -6.01
C ILE A 113 -12.06 -0.99 -5.27
N VAL A 114 -12.59 0.08 -4.66
CA VAL A 114 -13.79 0.00 -3.82
C VAL A 114 -15.06 -0.22 -4.62
N GLU A 115 -15.18 0.39 -5.81
CA GLU A 115 -16.39 0.34 -6.64
C GLU A 115 -16.43 -0.85 -7.59
N THR A 116 -15.26 -1.37 -7.99
CA THR A 116 -15.15 -2.40 -9.02
C THR A 116 -14.57 -3.70 -8.48
N GLU A 117 -13.38 -3.66 -7.89
CA GLU A 117 -12.68 -4.89 -7.49
C GLU A 117 -13.31 -5.55 -6.27
N LEU A 118 -13.60 -4.80 -5.20
CA LEU A 118 -14.19 -5.36 -3.98
C LEU A 118 -15.57 -6.03 -4.21
N PRO A 119 -16.51 -5.42 -4.95
CA PRO A 119 -17.76 -6.09 -5.28
C PRO A 119 -17.57 -7.40 -6.05
N GLN A 120 -16.70 -7.40 -7.05
CA GLN A 120 -16.47 -8.56 -7.92
C GLN A 120 -15.77 -9.73 -7.19
N LEU A 121 -14.84 -9.43 -6.32
CA LEU A 121 -13.91 -10.42 -5.77
C LEU A 121 -14.24 -10.85 -4.34
N CYS A 122 -14.87 -9.96 -3.57
CA CYS A 122 -15.29 -10.25 -2.19
C CYS A 122 -16.80 -10.47 -2.07
N GLY A 123 -17.56 -10.43 -3.19
CA GLY A 123 -19.00 -10.61 -3.17
C GLY A 123 -19.76 -9.50 -2.41
N ILE A 124 -19.17 -8.32 -2.33
CA ILE A 124 -19.78 -7.18 -1.64
C ILE A 124 -20.88 -6.59 -2.53
N ASP A 125 -22.08 -6.43 -1.97
CA ASP A 125 -23.17 -5.76 -2.67
C ASP A 125 -22.78 -4.32 -3.04
N VAL A 126 -23.00 -3.95 -4.30
CA VAL A 126 -22.73 -2.61 -4.82
C VAL A 126 -23.43 -1.52 -4.00
N GLY A 127 -24.60 -1.80 -3.44
CA GLY A 127 -25.30 -0.91 -2.53
C GLY A 127 -24.54 -0.58 -1.23
N ASN A 128 -23.55 -1.39 -0.87
CA ASN A 128 -22.71 -1.21 0.32
C ASN A 128 -21.41 -0.41 0.08
N VAL A 129 -21.07 -0.13 -1.17
CA VAL A 129 -19.88 0.66 -1.55
C VAL A 129 -19.82 2.00 -0.80
N ARG A 130 -20.96 2.67 -0.66
CA ARG A 130 -21.06 3.94 0.08
C ARG A 130 -20.65 3.80 1.55
N LYS A 131 -20.99 2.68 2.19
CA LYS A 131 -20.65 2.41 3.59
C LYS A 131 -19.14 2.11 3.74
N ILE A 132 -18.56 1.41 2.77
CA ILE A 132 -17.12 1.16 2.72
C ILE A 132 -16.34 2.48 2.56
N LYS A 133 -16.79 3.36 1.67
CA LYS A 133 -16.19 4.70 1.52
C LYS A 133 -16.31 5.53 2.79
N ALA A 134 -17.45 5.47 3.48
CA ALA A 134 -17.64 6.14 4.78
C ALA A 134 -16.67 5.57 5.83
N LEU A 135 -16.48 4.24 5.88
CA LEU A 135 -15.52 3.59 6.77
C LEU A 135 -14.09 4.07 6.48
N LEU A 136 -13.67 4.05 5.21
CA LEU A 136 -12.35 4.57 4.80
C LEU A 136 -12.16 6.03 5.18
N GLY A 137 -13.18 6.88 4.97
CA GLY A 137 -13.13 8.29 5.33
C GLY A 137 -12.92 8.52 6.84
N ILE A 138 -13.61 7.73 7.68
CA ILE A 138 -13.42 7.78 9.14
C ILE A 138 -12.00 7.35 9.52
N LEU A 139 -11.52 6.25 8.97
CA LEU A 139 -10.16 5.75 9.25
C LEU A 139 -9.09 6.74 8.80
N ALA A 140 -9.21 7.28 7.59
CA ALA A 140 -8.25 8.23 7.02
C ALA A 140 -8.20 9.58 7.77
N SER A 141 -9.32 10.01 8.36
CA SER A 141 -9.40 11.26 9.12
C SER A 141 -9.00 11.11 10.59
N SER A 142 -8.80 9.88 11.06
CA SER A 142 -8.45 9.61 12.46
C SER A 142 -6.93 9.63 12.66
N VAL A 143 -6.48 10.07 13.83
CA VAL A 143 -5.11 9.81 14.28
C VAL A 143 -4.96 8.31 14.58
N PRO A 144 -3.74 7.74 14.55
CA PRO A 144 -3.53 6.34 14.92
C PRO A 144 -4.22 6.02 16.26
N PHE A 145 -5.12 5.05 16.26
CA PHE A 145 -5.96 4.71 17.42
C PHE A 145 -6.25 3.21 17.44
N GLU A 146 -6.61 2.71 18.60
CA GLU A 146 -7.15 1.37 18.74
C GLU A 146 -8.59 1.34 18.22
N VAL A 147 -8.86 0.46 17.25
CA VAL A 147 -10.12 0.44 16.51
C VAL A 147 -11.25 -0.13 17.37
N ASP A 148 -12.20 0.70 17.76
CA ASP A 148 -13.45 0.27 18.38
C ASP A 148 -14.47 -0.06 17.29
N ILE A 149 -14.61 -1.36 17.00
CA ILE A 149 -15.52 -1.89 15.98
C ILE A 149 -16.98 -1.53 16.27
N SER A 150 -17.39 -1.53 17.55
CA SER A 150 -18.77 -1.24 17.94
C SER A 150 -19.12 0.24 17.70
N LYS A 151 -18.17 1.13 17.99
CA LYS A 151 -18.33 2.56 17.73
C LYS A 151 -18.36 2.86 16.23
N LEU A 152 -17.50 2.22 15.44
CA LEU A 152 -17.52 2.35 13.97
C LEU A 152 -18.85 1.85 13.40
N ALA A 153 -19.34 0.70 13.85
CA ALA A 153 -20.60 0.11 13.42
C ALA A 153 -21.78 1.07 13.68
N ALA A 154 -21.83 1.65 14.89
CA ALA A 154 -22.85 2.63 15.25
C ALA A 154 -22.77 3.90 14.40
N THR A 155 -21.57 4.41 14.14
CA THR A 155 -21.35 5.64 13.35
C THR A 155 -21.79 5.46 11.89
N ILE A 156 -21.53 4.29 11.29
CA ILE A 156 -21.83 4.00 9.88
C ILE A 156 -23.27 3.46 9.72
N GLY A 157 -23.90 3.00 10.81
CA GLY A 157 -25.24 2.41 10.78
C GLY A 157 -25.27 1.00 10.18
N ILE A 158 -24.31 0.15 10.53
CA ILE A 158 -24.21 -1.25 10.10
C ILE A 158 -23.92 -2.18 11.28
N HIS A 159 -24.06 -3.48 11.07
CA HIS A 159 -23.73 -4.47 12.09
C HIS A 159 -22.22 -4.58 12.31
N ARG A 160 -21.83 -4.92 13.55
CA ARG A 160 -20.42 -5.12 13.93
C ARG A 160 -19.69 -6.12 13.03
N ASN A 161 -20.32 -7.24 12.70
CA ASN A 161 -19.73 -8.26 11.85
C ASN A 161 -19.49 -7.74 10.43
N THR A 162 -20.38 -6.92 9.89
CA THR A 162 -20.21 -6.28 8.58
C THR A 162 -19.03 -5.31 8.56
N VAL A 163 -18.76 -4.60 9.66
CA VAL A 163 -17.54 -3.76 9.78
C VAL A 163 -16.28 -4.63 9.69
N ILE A 164 -16.27 -5.77 10.40
CA ILE A 164 -15.13 -6.69 10.37
C ILE A 164 -14.91 -7.25 8.95
N GLU A 165 -15.99 -7.66 8.27
CA GLU A 165 -15.92 -8.12 6.88
C GLU A 165 -15.37 -7.06 5.94
N TYR A 166 -15.77 -5.80 6.09
CA TYR A 166 -15.27 -4.70 5.28
C TYR A 166 -13.80 -4.39 5.57
N LEU A 167 -13.39 -4.39 6.84
CA LEU A 167 -11.99 -4.20 7.22
C LEU A 167 -11.11 -5.30 6.61
N ASN A 168 -11.51 -6.57 6.74
CA ASN A 168 -10.79 -7.69 6.15
C ASN A 168 -10.71 -7.59 4.61
N SER A 169 -11.77 -7.11 3.97
CA SER A 169 -11.80 -6.92 2.51
C SER A 169 -10.88 -5.78 2.07
N LEU A 170 -10.84 -4.68 2.83
CA LEU A 170 -9.95 -3.54 2.60
C LEU A 170 -8.48 -3.91 2.84
N GLU A 171 -8.20 -4.74 3.85
CA GLU A 171 -6.87 -5.29 4.11
C GLU A 171 -6.41 -6.20 2.97
N LYS A 172 -7.27 -7.13 2.50
CA LYS A 172 -6.99 -7.96 1.33
C LYS A 172 -6.73 -7.14 0.07
N ALA A 173 -7.43 -6.03 -0.09
CA ALA A 173 -7.24 -5.10 -1.20
C ALA A 173 -6.04 -4.15 -1.00
N LYS A 174 -5.28 -4.30 0.10
CA LYS A 174 -4.11 -3.46 0.45
C LYS A 174 -4.42 -1.96 0.57
N LEU A 175 -5.65 -1.64 0.91
CA LEU A 175 -6.06 -0.28 1.28
C LEU A 175 -5.86 0.00 2.78
N LEU A 176 -5.73 -1.06 3.59
CA LEU A 176 -5.39 -1.04 5.01
C LEU A 176 -4.25 -2.04 5.30
N HIS A 177 -3.52 -1.78 6.36
CA HIS A 177 -2.45 -2.61 6.91
C HIS A 177 -2.61 -2.81 8.41
#